data_1c1ff5326f6ddf0afd47ae451dce9cd0
#
_entry.id   1c1ff5326f6ddf0afd47ae451dce9cd0
#
_cell.length_a   1.000
_cell.length_b   1.000
_cell.length_c   1.000
_cell.angle_alpha   90.00
_cell.angle_beta   90.00
_cell.angle_gamma   90.00
#
_symmetry.space_group_name_H-M   'P 1'
#
loop_
_entity.id
_entity.type
_entity.pdbx_description
1 polymer ?
#
loop_
_entity_poly.entity_id
_entity_poly.type
_entity_poly.pdbx_seq_one_letter_code
_entity_poly.pdbx_strand_id
1 'polypeptide(L)'
;MVSIASAASTTYDTRPDTTSRELFAEAAAEAFADAALDPPDVDIVYAGNFMGDLLEDQGHMGALVADHVGCREAASVRVESACASGGAAVREAVHAIEAGAADVALAGGVEVMSIADIEHVTDALANAADDVYEND
;
A
#
# COMPACT_ATOMS: atom_id res chain seq x y z
N MET A 1 -14.61 -19.00 -1.84
CA MET A 1 -15.06 -17.95 -0.88
C MET A 1 -13.81 -17.35 -0.27
N VAL A 2 -13.67 -16.02 -0.31
CA VAL A 2 -12.57 -15.30 0.33
C VAL A 2 -13.07 -14.73 1.66
N SER A 3 -12.22 -14.75 2.67
CA SER A 3 -12.51 -14.14 3.98
C SER A 3 -11.42 -13.12 4.34
N ILE A 4 -11.80 -12.10 5.09
CA ILE A 4 -10.88 -11.15 5.72
C ILE A 4 -10.52 -11.69 7.10
N ALA A 5 -9.26 -12.05 7.31
CA ALA A 5 -8.78 -12.58 8.59
C ALA A 5 -8.63 -11.47 9.65
N SER A 6 -8.18 -10.30 9.23
CA SER A 6 -8.03 -9.11 10.08
C SER A 6 -7.95 -7.84 9.25
N ALA A 7 -8.07 -6.70 9.90
CA ALA A 7 -7.83 -5.39 9.32
C ALA A 7 -7.29 -4.43 10.38
N ALA A 8 -6.31 -3.61 10.01
CA ALA A 8 -5.73 -2.60 10.89
C ALA A 8 -5.45 -1.31 10.13
N SER A 9 -5.26 -0.23 10.85
CA SER A 9 -4.94 1.09 10.31
C SER A 9 -4.08 1.86 11.29
N THR A 10 -3.07 2.55 10.79
CA THR A 10 -2.31 3.50 11.60
C THR A 10 -3.19 4.69 12.00
N THR A 11 -2.81 5.40 13.05
CA THR A 11 -3.41 6.70 13.38
C THR A 11 -3.08 7.69 12.26
N TYR A 12 -4.09 8.42 11.80
CA TYR A 12 -3.91 9.52 10.84
C TYR A 12 -3.34 10.73 11.59
N ASP A 13 -2.09 11.05 11.30
CA ASP A 13 -1.35 12.12 11.98
C ASP A 13 -0.25 12.69 11.07
N THR A 14 0.34 13.80 11.49
CA THR A 14 1.52 14.37 10.83
C THR A 14 2.77 13.61 11.27
N ARG A 15 3.40 12.91 10.34
CA ARG A 15 4.59 12.08 10.58
C ARG A 15 5.69 12.39 9.57
N PRO A 16 6.40 13.54 9.71
CA PRO A 16 7.33 14.05 8.70
C PRO A 16 8.57 13.17 8.48
N ASP A 17 8.91 12.33 9.45
CA ASP A 17 10.10 11.46 9.40
C ASP A 17 9.78 9.98 9.13
N THR A 18 8.55 9.69 8.69
CA THR A 18 8.09 8.32 8.47
C THR A 18 7.90 8.05 6.98
N THR A 19 8.39 6.93 6.49
CA THR A 19 8.23 6.48 5.10
C THR A 19 6.95 5.65 4.91
N SER A 20 6.50 5.51 3.66
CA SER A 20 5.36 4.65 3.31
C SER A 20 5.55 3.20 3.79
N ARG A 21 6.75 2.63 3.64
CA ARG A 21 7.04 1.26 4.08
C ARG A 21 6.94 1.09 5.59
N GLU A 22 7.34 2.10 6.37
CA GLU A 22 7.24 2.07 7.84
C GLU A 22 5.79 2.16 8.30
N LEU A 23 4.98 3.05 7.70
CA LEU A 23 3.54 3.14 8.00
C LEU A 23 2.79 1.86 7.63
N PHE A 24 3.09 1.30 6.45
CA PHE A 24 2.46 0.05 6.04
C PHE A 24 2.82 -1.09 6.99
N ALA A 25 4.09 -1.18 7.41
CA ALA A 25 4.54 -2.20 8.36
C ALA A 25 3.91 -2.06 9.74
N GLU A 26 3.68 -0.84 10.22
CA GLU A 26 2.98 -0.59 11.49
C GLU A 26 1.57 -1.17 11.46
N ALA A 27 0.78 -0.89 10.43
CA ALA A 27 -0.56 -1.45 10.27
C ALA A 27 -0.53 -2.98 10.04
N ALA A 28 0.41 -3.47 9.25
CA ALA A 28 0.57 -4.89 8.98
C ALA A 28 0.89 -5.69 10.26
N ALA A 29 1.74 -5.16 11.14
CA ALA A 29 2.09 -5.80 12.41
C ALA A 29 0.86 -6.00 13.30
N GLU A 30 -0.02 -5.00 13.38
CA GLU A 30 -1.28 -5.11 14.11
C GLU A 30 -2.22 -6.15 13.47
N ALA A 31 -2.36 -6.11 12.15
CA ALA A 31 -3.18 -7.08 11.42
C ALA A 31 -2.69 -8.52 11.59
N PHE A 32 -1.38 -8.76 11.56
CA PHE A 32 -0.81 -10.09 11.81
C PHE A 32 -1.09 -10.59 13.22
N ALA A 33 -0.93 -9.72 14.22
CA ALA A 33 -1.22 -10.06 15.62
C ALA A 33 -2.68 -10.49 15.80
N ASP A 34 -3.62 -9.76 15.19
CA ASP A 34 -5.05 -10.05 15.27
C ASP A 34 -5.44 -11.33 14.52
N ALA A 35 -4.82 -11.59 13.38
CA ALA A 35 -5.08 -12.78 12.57
C ALA A 35 -4.39 -14.05 13.11
N ALA A 36 -3.45 -13.92 14.06
CA ALA A 36 -2.54 -14.97 14.49
C ALA A 36 -1.77 -15.59 13.30
N LEU A 37 -1.32 -14.73 12.39
CA LEU A 37 -0.47 -15.05 11.24
C LEU A 37 0.90 -14.39 11.40
N ASP A 38 1.89 -14.95 10.74
CA ASP A 38 3.23 -14.38 10.65
C ASP A 38 3.56 -13.96 9.20
N PRO A 39 4.47 -13.00 8.99
CA PRO A 39 4.84 -12.55 7.63
C PRO A 39 5.21 -13.67 6.65
N PRO A 40 5.89 -14.76 7.03
CA PRO A 40 6.18 -15.88 6.14
C PRO A 40 4.95 -16.67 5.65
N ASP A 41 3.78 -16.51 6.30
CA ASP A 41 2.54 -17.17 5.86
C ASP A 41 1.93 -16.50 4.62
N VAL A 42 2.41 -15.31 4.25
CA VAL A 42 1.87 -14.51 3.14
C VAL A 42 2.47 -14.95 1.82
N ASP A 43 1.62 -15.28 0.85
CA ASP A 43 2.02 -15.66 -0.51
C ASP A 43 2.19 -14.45 -1.43
N ILE A 44 1.40 -13.40 -1.22
CA ILE A 44 1.45 -12.19 -2.05
C ILE A 44 1.10 -10.92 -1.26
N VAL A 45 1.81 -9.82 -1.56
CA VAL A 45 1.59 -8.49 -1.01
C VAL A 45 1.15 -7.53 -2.12
N TYR A 46 -0.01 -6.90 -1.93
CA TYR A 46 -0.49 -5.81 -2.77
C TYR A 46 -0.42 -4.49 -2.01
N ALA A 47 0.51 -3.64 -2.38
CA ALA A 47 0.70 -2.31 -1.79
C ALA A 47 0.07 -1.24 -2.67
N GLY A 48 -1.07 -0.71 -2.26
CA GLY A 48 -1.73 0.43 -2.90
C GLY A 48 -0.98 1.73 -2.56
N ASN A 49 -0.44 2.38 -3.57
CA ASN A 49 0.29 3.64 -3.39
C ASN A 49 0.29 4.44 -4.69
N PHE A 50 -0.01 5.72 -4.60
CA PHE A 50 -0.06 6.64 -5.73
C PHE A 50 1.18 7.54 -5.79
N MET A 51 1.52 8.21 -4.69
CA MET A 51 2.45 9.32 -4.68
C MET A 51 3.87 8.99 -4.20
N GLY A 52 4.22 7.72 -4.03
CA GLY A 52 5.56 7.36 -3.54
C GLY A 52 6.70 7.87 -4.43
N ASP A 53 6.53 7.85 -5.75
CA ASP A 53 7.51 8.40 -6.70
C ASP A 53 7.60 9.92 -6.63
N LEU A 54 6.51 10.59 -6.27
CA LEU A 54 6.37 12.05 -6.32
C LEU A 54 6.77 12.71 -5.00
N LEU A 55 6.50 12.08 -3.86
CA LEU A 55 6.73 12.64 -2.54
C LEU A 55 7.95 12.05 -1.82
N GLU A 56 8.28 10.79 -2.09
CA GLU A 56 9.38 10.07 -1.44
C GLU A 56 10.55 9.80 -2.39
N ASP A 57 10.48 10.19 -3.67
CA ASP A 57 11.41 9.80 -4.73
C ASP A 57 11.63 8.27 -4.79
N GLN A 58 10.60 7.50 -4.40
CA GLN A 58 10.70 6.07 -4.21
C GLN A 58 9.78 5.28 -5.13
N GLY A 59 10.35 4.69 -6.16
CA GLY A 59 9.71 3.63 -6.93
C GLY A 59 9.79 2.27 -6.24
N HIS A 60 9.32 1.22 -6.91
CA HIS A 60 9.43 -0.18 -6.47
C HIS A 60 8.78 -0.48 -5.11
N MET A 61 7.73 0.28 -4.79
CA MET A 61 7.09 0.29 -3.47
C MET A 61 6.58 -1.09 -3.03
N GLY A 62 6.08 -1.91 -3.97
CA GLY A 62 5.59 -3.25 -3.64
C GLY A 62 6.65 -4.13 -2.99
N ALA A 63 7.83 -4.23 -3.59
CA ALA A 63 8.93 -5.04 -3.07
C ALA A 63 9.51 -4.49 -1.76
N LEU A 64 9.63 -3.17 -1.66
CA LEU A 64 10.15 -2.51 -0.45
C LEU A 64 9.21 -2.69 0.75
N VAL A 65 7.90 -2.59 0.52
CA VAL A 65 6.89 -2.85 1.55
C VAL A 65 6.95 -4.30 1.98
N ALA A 66 6.96 -5.26 1.04
CA ALA A 66 7.01 -6.67 1.35
C ALA A 66 8.27 -7.06 2.17
N ASP A 67 9.43 -6.55 1.78
CA ASP A 67 10.69 -6.78 2.53
C ASP A 67 10.63 -6.17 3.94
N HIS A 68 10.14 -4.94 4.06
CA HIS A 68 10.09 -4.22 5.34
C HIS A 68 9.09 -4.85 6.34
N VAL A 69 7.97 -5.37 5.83
CA VAL A 69 6.98 -6.13 6.62
C VAL A 69 7.50 -7.51 7.03
N GLY A 70 8.47 -8.04 6.30
CA GLY A 70 9.05 -9.38 6.54
C GLY A 70 8.48 -10.49 5.64
N CYS A 71 7.63 -10.15 4.66
CA CYS A 71 7.07 -11.09 3.67
C CYS A 71 8.06 -11.34 2.51
N ARG A 72 9.28 -11.78 2.84
CA ARG A 72 10.41 -11.81 1.88
C ARG A 72 10.28 -12.84 0.77
N GLU A 73 9.51 -13.89 0.98
CA GLU A 73 9.27 -14.94 -0.02
C GLU A 73 7.97 -14.71 -0.82
N ALA A 74 7.16 -13.72 -0.40
CA ALA A 74 5.93 -13.38 -1.08
C ALA A 74 6.17 -12.69 -2.42
N ALA A 75 5.33 -12.97 -3.40
CA ALA A 75 5.20 -12.10 -4.56
C ALA A 75 4.73 -10.72 -4.10
N SER A 76 5.14 -9.64 -4.79
CA SER A 76 4.76 -8.30 -4.37
C SER A 76 4.48 -7.39 -5.55
N VAL A 77 3.44 -6.58 -5.45
CA VAL A 77 3.00 -5.65 -6.49
C VAL A 77 2.59 -4.33 -5.86
N ARG A 78 3.04 -3.22 -6.45
CA ARG A 78 2.43 -1.91 -6.22
C ARG A 78 1.18 -1.80 -7.10
N VAL A 79 0.07 -1.39 -6.51
CA VAL A 79 -1.19 -1.12 -7.21
C VAL A 79 -1.43 0.39 -7.19
N GLU A 80 -1.64 0.97 -8.36
CA GLU A 80 -1.93 2.38 -8.53
C GLU A 80 -3.31 2.55 -9.17
N SER A 81 -4.14 3.37 -8.58
CA SER A 81 -5.45 3.84 -9.07
C SER A 81 -5.82 5.16 -8.38
N ALA A 82 -4.86 6.09 -8.35
CA ALA A 82 -4.99 7.38 -7.64
C ALA A 82 -5.54 7.18 -6.21
N CYS A 83 -6.57 7.91 -5.81
CA CYS A 83 -7.18 7.80 -4.48
C CYS A 83 -7.80 6.42 -4.18
N ALA A 84 -8.03 5.59 -5.20
CA ALA A 84 -8.60 4.25 -5.05
C ALA A 84 -7.54 3.14 -4.92
N SER A 85 -6.24 3.47 -4.88
CA SER A 85 -5.14 2.49 -4.91
C SER A 85 -5.26 1.43 -3.81
N GLY A 86 -5.62 1.81 -2.58
CA GLY A 86 -5.82 0.86 -1.48
C GLY A 86 -7.00 -0.10 -1.73
N GLY A 87 -8.12 0.41 -2.22
CA GLY A 87 -9.27 -0.41 -2.59
C GLY A 87 -8.98 -1.35 -3.76
N ALA A 88 -8.23 -0.88 -4.75
CA ALA A 88 -7.76 -1.69 -5.87
C ALA A 88 -6.82 -2.80 -5.39
N ALA A 89 -5.91 -2.54 -4.46
CA ALA A 89 -5.03 -3.54 -3.86
C ALA A 89 -5.84 -4.67 -3.19
N VAL A 90 -6.86 -4.33 -2.42
CA VAL A 90 -7.76 -5.32 -1.79
C VAL A 90 -8.49 -6.15 -2.85
N ARG A 91 -8.99 -5.52 -3.93
CA ARG A 91 -9.63 -6.22 -5.04
C ARG A 91 -8.69 -7.24 -5.69
N GLU A 92 -7.44 -6.85 -5.96
CA GLU A 92 -6.45 -7.77 -6.56
C GLU A 92 -6.12 -8.94 -5.63
N ALA A 93 -6.07 -8.71 -4.31
CA ALA A 93 -5.89 -9.79 -3.34
C ALA A 93 -7.05 -10.80 -3.38
N VAL A 94 -8.29 -10.32 -3.46
CA VAL A 94 -9.47 -11.20 -3.62
C VAL A 94 -9.36 -12.02 -4.89
N HIS A 95 -9.01 -11.39 -6.02
CA HIS A 95 -8.84 -12.09 -7.30
C HIS A 95 -7.73 -13.16 -7.26
N ALA A 96 -6.59 -12.85 -6.61
CA ALA A 96 -5.49 -13.82 -6.48
C ALA A 96 -5.91 -15.06 -5.70
N ILE A 97 -6.65 -14.91 -4.60
CA ILE A 97 -7.15 -16.02 -3.78
C ILE A 97 -8.23 -16.80 -4.54
N GLU A 98 -9.19 -16.13 -5.19
CA GLU A 98 -10.24 -16.79 -5.98
C GLU A 98 -9.67 -17.57 -7.16
N ALA A 99 -8.59 -17.08 -7.76
CA ALA A 99 -7.89 -17.77 -8.84
C ALA A 99 -7.00 -18.94 -8.37
N GLY A 100 -6.84 -19.12 -7.05
CA GLY A 100 -5.94 -20.14 -6.48
C GLY A 100 -4.46 -19.80 -6.64
N ALA A 101 -4.12 -18.53 -6.89
CA ALA A 101 -2.74 -18.07 -7.02
C ALA A 101 -2.09 -17.78 -5.66
N ALA A 102 -2.89 -17.62 -4.61
CA ALA A 102 -2.46 -17.41 -3.23
C ALA A 102 -3.48 -18.01 -2.26
N ASP A 103 -3.03 -18.45 -1.12
CA ASP A 103 -3.87 -18.86 0.01
C ASP A 103 -4.02 -17.73 1.02
N VAL A 104 -2.94 -16.94 1.21
CA VAL A 104 -2.89 -15.78 2.10
C VAL A 104 -2.34 -14.56 1.35
N ALA A 105 -3.10 -13.49 1.33
CA ALA A 105 -2.68 -12.21 0.74
C ALA A 105 -2.71 -11.09 1.77
N LEU A 106 -1.69 -10.24 1.77
CA LEU A 106 -1.66 -8.98 2.49
C LEU A 106 -1.94 -7.84 1.50
N ALA A 107 -2.96 -7.03 1.77
CA ALA A 107 -3.30 -5.90 0.91
C ALA A 107 -3.63 -4.66 1.73
N GLY A 108 -3.17 -3.51 1.29
CA GLY A 108 -3.48 -2.24 1.94
C GLY A 108 -3.01 -1.05 1.11
N GLY A 109 -3.44 0.13 1.51
CA GLY A 109 -3.02 1.40 0.93
C GLY A 109 -2.16 2.21 1.89
N VAL A 110 -1.23 2.97 1.37
CA VAL A 110 -0.38 3.87 2.15
C VAL A 110 0.02 5.10 1.33
N GLU A 111 -0.02 6.25 1.98
CA GLU A 111 0.52 7.51 1.46
C GLU A 111 1.15 8.31 2.59
N VAL A 112 2.28 8.96 2.34
CA VAL A 112 2.97 9.85 3.28
C VAL A 112 2.97 11.27 2.72
N MET A 113 1.94 12.05 3.03
CA MET A 113 1.81 13.43 2.55
C MET A 113 2.49 14.45 3.48
N SER A 114 2.69 14.10 4.75
CA SER A 114 3.23 15.01 5.76
C SER A 114 4.74 15.30 5.65
N ILE A 115 5.42 14.64 4.71
CA ILE A 115 6.85 14.89 4.43
C ILE A 115 7.08 16.07 3.48
N ALA A 116 6.04 16.55 2.80
CA ALA A 116 6.11 17.64 1.84
C ALA A 116 5.24 18.83 2.25
N ASP A 117 5.52 20.00 1.71
CA ASP A 117 4.66 21.16 1.87
C ASP A 117 3.37 21.04 1.04
N ILE A 118 2.41 21.92 1.31
CA ILE A 118 1.08 21.87 0.67
C ILE A 118 1.14 22.09 -0.85
N GLU A 119 2.08 22.87 -1.34
CA GLU A 119 2.26 23.15 -2.76
C GLU A 119 2.71 21.87 -3.47
N HIS A 120 3.74 21.21 -2.97
CA HIS A 120 4.26 19.97 -3.52
C HIS A 120 3.22 18.81 -3.46
N VAL A 121 2.47 18.72 -2.36
CA VAL A 121 1.37 17.74 -2.25
C VAL A 121 0.27 18.03 -3.27
N THR A 122 -0.07 19.31 -3.49
CA THR A 122 -1.09 19.70 -4.48
C THR A 122 -0.65 19.36 -5.90
N ASP A 123 0.60 19.63 -6.24
CA ASP A 123 1.19 19.29 -7.54
C ASP A 123 1.22 17.76 -7.75
N ALA A 124 1.57 17.00 -6.72
CA ALA A 124 1.55 15.55 -6.78
C ALA A 124 0.13 14.99 -7.00
N LEU A 125 -0.87 15.56 -6.33
CA LEU A 125 -2.27 15.18 -6.51
C LEU A 125 -2.79 15.50 -7.92
N ALA A 126 -2.31 16.59 -8.53
CA ALA A 126 -2.70 16.98 -9.89
C ALA A 126 -2.32 15.93 -10.94
N ASN A 127 -1.34 15.06 -10.66
CA ASN A 127 -1.01 13.92 -11.55
C ASN A 127 -2.14 12.89 -11.70
N ALA A 128 -3.20 12.96 -10.89
CA ALA A 128 -4.40 12.15 -11.09
C ALA A 128 -5.35 12.73 -12.16
N ALA A 129 -5.15 13.98 -12.57
CA ALA A 129 -5.91 14.63 -13.62
C ALA A 129 -5.36 14.28 -15.01
N ASP A 130 -6.17 14.49 -16.03
CA ASP A 130 -5.71 14.40 -17.43
C ASP A 130 -4.93 15.66 -17.79
N ASP A 131 -3.62 15.53 -17.95
CA ASP A 131 -2.70 16.64 -18.25
C ASP A 131 -3.02 17.35 -19.58
N VAL A 132 -3.67 16.67 -20.51
CA VAL A 132 -4.01 17.23 -21.84
C VAL A 132 -5.30 18.03 -21.81
N TYR A 133 -6.24 17.67 -20.95
CA TYR A 133 -7.60 18.23 -20.98
C TYR A 133 -8.03 18.98 -19.71
N GLU A 134 -7.28 18.81 -18.61
CA GLU A 134 -7.69 19.34 -17.31
C GLU A 134 -6.69 20.33 -16.68
N ASN A 135 -5.47 20.43 -17.22
CA ASN A 135 -4.40 21.29 -16.71
C ASN A 135 -4.17 22.57 -17.55
N ASP A 136 -5.22 23.15 -18.14
CA ASP A 136 -5.17 24.45 -18.83
C ASP A 136 -5.41 25.64 -17.86
#